data_d0b4c8e8c4315b6a41c31f0ff0cfa637
#
_entry.id   d0b4c8e8c4315b6a41c31f0ff0cfa637
#
_cell.length_a   1.000
_cell.length_b   1.000
_cell.length_c   1.000
_cell.angle_alpha   90.00
_cell.angle_beta   90.00
_cell.angle_gamma   90.00
#
_symmetry.space_group_name_H-M   'P 1'
#
loop_
_entity.id
_entity.type
_entity.pdbx_description
1 polymer ?
#
loop_
_entity_poly.entity_id
_entity_poly.type
_entity_poly.pdbx_seq_one_letter_code
_entity_poly.pdbx_strand_id
1 'polypeptide(L)'
;MTWPFENDTSSIVKKLADRSMKADKRSKAFLLLTIALSVCMVFSIILISTGTQEEFKNTQRNKAQIGILGVTDEQTALLRQNKDISWIGEYSAIGFFYVDDKTITVAYGDEDYFSHQEEKTLQGSVPQKENEIMLPQNYIDFLGKAYKAGDVISLDVTGTGQKAEYTLSGILDDTKESNGYFIYVSKELARDLAKDSFQVTAYTRLNTDAISSTAILDFASKAIQNTGIVEEQVMLTEYIAVMSGVITSGIPIPVPLLAALTAILAATIVYGVFYTKIVKNVQMFGATADSWHDKKTD
;
A
#
# COMPACT_ATOMS: atom_id res chain seq x y z
N MET A 1 -42.43 14.51 64.63
CA MET A 1 -41.03 14.97 64.69
C MET A 1 -40.44 14.85 63.27
N THR A 2 -40.48 15.94 62.56
CA THR A 2 -39.84 16.05 61.18
C THR A 2 -38.37 16.33 61.40
N TRP A 3 -37.52 15.51 60.82
CA TRP A 3 -36.07 15.67 60.86
C TRP A 3 -35.69 17.01 60.19
N PRO A 4 -34.86 17.84 60.87
CA PRO A 4 -34.55 19.21 60.38
C PRO A 4 -33.57 19.25 59.20
N PHE A 5 -33.39 18.16 58.47
CA PHE A 5 -32.38 18.04 57.38
C PHE A 5 -32.97 17.76 55.97
N GLU A 6 -34.29 17.84 55.80
CA GLU A 6 -34.90 17.86 54.44
C GLU A 6 -34.90 19.29 53.86
N ASN A 7 -33.78 19.98 53.91
CA ASN A 7 -33.61 21.16 53.09
C ASN A 7 -33.12 20.70 51.73
N ASP A 8 -33.97 20.88 50.73
CA ASP A 8 -33.56 20.74 49.32
C ASP A 8 -32.42 21.70 49.01
N THR A 9 -31.18 21.21 49.16
CA THR A 9 -29.94 21.96 48.87
C THR A 9 -29.63 21.96 47.39
N SER A 10 -30.43 21.30 46.56
CA SER A 10 -30.19 21.15 45.09
C SER A 10 -30.10 22.50 44.40
N SER A 11 -30.91 23.48 44.78
CA SER A 11 -30.88 24.83 44.24
C SER A 11 -29.61 25.62 44.62
N ILE A 12 -29.10 25.39 45.82
CA ILE A 12 -27.87 26.01 46.31
C ILE A 12 -26.65 25.37 45.67
N VAL A 13 -26.64 24.05 45.55
CA VAL A 13 -25.58 23.29 44.86
C VAL A 13 -25.54 23.70 43.38
N LYS A 14 -26.68 23.85 42.72
CA LYS A 14 -26.75 24.32 41.34
C LYS A 14 -26.23 25.74 41.16
N LYS A 15 -26.62 26.69 42.07
CA LYS A 15 -26.07 28.06 42.06
C LYS A 15 -24.57 28.13 42.31
N LEU A 16 -24.05 27.32 43.24
CA LEU A 16 -22.62 27.20 43.53
C LEU A 16 -21.85 26.60 42.33
N ALA A 17 -22.40 25.56 41.76
CA ALA A 17 -21.85 24.96 40.51
C ALA A 17 -21.82 25.98 39.37
N ASP A 18 -22.89 26.73 39.14
CA ASP A 18 -22.96 27.75 38.10
C ASP A 18 -21.99 28.91 38.36
N ARG A 19 -21.81 29.36 39.61
CA ARG A 19 -20.81 30.40 39.94
C ARG A 19 -19.38 29.89 39.80
N SER A 20 -19.07 28.67 40.29
CA SER A 20 -17.77 28.03 40.08
C SER A 20 -17.48 27.82 38.59
N MET A 21 -18.51 27.45 37.86
CA MET A 21 -18.42 27.32 36.42
C MET A 21 -18.18 28.64 35.70
N LYS A 22 -18.68 29.76 36.14
CA LYS A 22 -18.45 31.08 35.54
C LYS A 22 -17.10 31.69 35.92
N ALA A 23 -16.59 31.38 37.14
CA ALA A 23 -15.33 31.91 37.65
C ALA A 23 -14.08 31.33 36.94
N ASP A 24 -14.16 30.07 36.44
CA ASP A 24 -12.99 29.36 35.90
C ASP A 24 -13.05 29.17 34.38
N LYS A 25 -13.13 30.30 33.65
CA LYS A 25 -13.17 30.29 32.17
C LYS A 25 -11.94 29.63 31.52
N ARG A 26 -10.74 29.82 32.11
CA ARG A 26 -9.49 29.27 31.57
C ARG A 26 -9.43 27.76 31.70
N SER A 27 -9.85 27.19 32.81
CA SER A 27 -9.89 25.73 33.01
C SER A 27 -10.91 25.05 32.09
N LYS A 28 -12.06 25.71 31.84
CA LYS A 28 -13.04 25.23 30.87
C LYS A 28 -12.51 25.24 29.43
N ALA A 29 -11.87 26.34 29.02
CA ALA A 29 -11.26 26.43 27.71
C ALA A 29 -10.20 25.35 27.53
N PHE A 30 -9.39 25.10 28.58
CA PHE A 30 -8.40 24.02 28.54
C PHE A 30 -9.05 22.63 28.44
N LEU A 31 -10.11 22.36 29.20
CA LEU A 31 -10.86 21.10 29.13
C LEU A 31 -11.46 20.88 27.73
N LEU A 32 -12.13 21.89 27.18
CA LEU A 32 -12.70 21.82 25.83
C LEU A 32 -11.62 21.57 24.78
N LEU A 33 -10.48 22.28 24.88
CA LEU A 33 -9.35 22.09 24.00
C LEU A 33 -8.80 20.66 24.09
N THR A 34 -8.65 20.11 25.30
CA THR A 34 -8.17 18.74 25.50
C THR A 34 -9.12 17.71 24.89
N ILE A 35 -10.44 17.87 25.09
CA ILE A 35 -11.44 17.00 24.48
C ILE A 35 -11.38 17.11 22.95
N ALA A 36 -11.35 18.33 22.41
CA ALA A 36 -11.29 18.56 20.97
C ALA A 36 -10.03 17.93 20.36
N LEU A 37 -8.85 18.13 20.96
CA LEU A 37 -7.60 17.53 20.49
C LEU A 37 -7.65 15.99 20.55
N SER A 38 -8.20 15.41 21.63
CA SER A 38 -8.34 13.96 21.76
C SER A 38 -9.25 13.38 20.68
N VAL A 39 -10.37 14.03 20.42
CA VAL A 39 -11.31 13.63 19.37
C VAL A 39 -10.65 13.77 17.97
N CYS A 40 -10.00 14.92 17.69
CA CYS A 40 -9.28 15.13 16.45
C CYS A 40 -8.20 14.06 16.23
N MET A 41 -7.47 13.66 17.26
CA MET A 41 -6.41 12.64 17.16
C MET A 41 -6.99 11.28 16.76
N VAL A 42 -8.10 10.85 17.38
CA VAL A 42 -8.78 9.59 17.04
C VAL A 42 -9.29 9.62 15.61
N PHE A 43 -9.97 10.72 15.21
CA PHE A 43 -10.46 10.87 13.84
C PHE A 43 -9.33 10.91 12.81
N SER A 44 -8.23 11.58 13.10
CA SER A 44 -7.06 11.64 12.20
C SER A 44 -6.48 10.25 11.95
N ILE A 45 -6.36 9.40 12.96
CA ILE A 45 -5.88 8.02 12.81
C ILE A 45 -6.83 7.21 11.92
N ILE A 46 -8.14 7.33 12.14
CA ILE A 46 -9.14 6.63 11.33
C ILE A 46 -9.09 7.10 9.88
N LEU A 47 -9.05 8.42 9.64
CA LEU A 47 -9.02 9.00 8.29
C LEU A 47 -7.74 8.64 7.53
N ILE A 48 -6.57 8.71 8.19
CA ILE A 48 -5.30 8.32 7.56
C ILE A 48 -5.33 6.84 7.21
N SER A 49 -5.81 5.98 8.12
CA SER A 49 -5.89 4.56 7.87
C SER A 49 -6.85 4.21 6.72
N THR A 50 -8.05 4.78 6.72
CA THR A 50 -9.03 4.52 5.65
C THR A 50 -8.57 5.11 4.32
N GLY A 51 -7.99 6.32 4.32
CA GLY A 51 -7.43 6.96 3.14
C GLY A 51 -6.29 6.16 2.52
N THR A 52 -5.35 5.66 3.35
CA THR A 52 -4.24 4.81 2.88
C THR A 52 -4.75 3.49 2.28
N GLN A 53 -5.77 2.87 2.87
CA GLN A 53 -6.35 1.64 2.33
C GLN A 53 -7.06 1.87 1.00
N GLU A 54 -7.80 2.96 0.85
CA GLU A 54 -8.47 3.32 -0.40
C GLU A 54 -7.46 3.65 -1.51
N GLU A 55 -6.43 4.43 -1.21
CA GLU A 55 -5.36 4.74 -2.15
C GLU A 55 -4.62 3.47 -2.59
N PHE A 56 -4.33 2.57 -1.65
CA PHE A 56 -3.74 1.28 -1.94
C PHE A 56 -4.61 0.45 -2.89
N LYS A 57 -5.92 0.32 -2.61
CA LYS A 57 -6.85 -0.39 -3.50
C LYS A 57 -6.89 0.22 -4.91
N ASN A 58 -6.94 1.55 -4.99
CA ASN A 58 -7.00 2.24 -6.28
C ASN A 58 -5.71 2.06 -7.08
N THR A 59 -4.56 2.16 -6.43
CA THR A 59 -3.25 1.97 -7.08
C THR A 59 -3.06 0.51 -7.52
N GLN A 60 -3.61 -0.44 -6.74
CA GLN A 60 -3.55 -1.87 -7.08
C GLN A 60 -4.56 -2.33 -8.12
N ARG A 61 -5.55 -1.53 -8.44
CA ARG A 61 -6.71 -1.95 -9.23
C ARG A 61 -6.33 -2.63 -10.55
N ASN A 62 -5.19 -2.26 -11.12
CA ASN A 62 -4.69 -2.77 -12.38
C ASN A 62 -3.35 -3.50 -12.29
N LYS A 63 -2.73 -3.64 -11.10
CA LYS A 63 -1.42 -4.30 -10.95
C LYS A 63 -1.57 -5.77 -10.58
N ALA A 64 -0.59 -6.59 -10.97
CA ALA A 64 -0.51 -7.97 -10.54
C ALA A 64 -0.37 -8.06 -9.02
N GLN A 65 -1.09 -9.00 -8.41
CA GLN A 65 -0.99 -9.26 -6.96
C GLN A 65 0.00 -10.39 -6.68
N ILE A 66 0.09 -11.35 -7.58
CA ILE A 66 0.97 -12.50 -7.46
C ILE A 66 1.75 -12.72 -8.75
N GLY A 67 2.91 -13.35 -8.60
CA GLY A 67 3.66 -13.98 -9.67
C GLY A 67 3.64 -15.50 -9.47
N ILE A 68 3.43 -16.25 -10.53
CA ILE A 68 3.49 -17.71 -10.52
C ILE A 68 4.70 -18.11 -11.35
N LEU A 69 5.71 -18.69 -10.70
CA LEU A 69 7.00 -18.99 -11.31
C LEU A 69 6.96 -20.30 -12.11
N GLY A 70 7.65 -20.32 -13.25
CA GLY A 70 7.87 -21.53 -14.03
C GLY A 70 6.61 -22.15 -14.60
N VAL A 71 5.63 -21.33 -14.98
CA VAL A 71 4.38 -21.83 -15.59
C VAL A 71 4.62 -22.35 -17.00
N THR A 72 3.91 -23.42 -17.35
CA THR A 72 3.84 -23.93 -18.72
C THR A 72 2.74 -23.22 -19.52
N ASP A 73 2.80 -23.33 -20.85
CA ASP A 73 1.75 -22.76 -21.73
C ASP A 73 0.36 -23.36 -21.40
N GLU A 74 0.30 -24.66 -21.06
CA GLU A 74 -0.91 -25.36 -20.66
C GLU A 74 -1.47 -24.80 -19.34
N GLN A 75 -0.59 -24.62 -18.36
CA GLN A 75 -0.96 -24.05 -17.06
C GLN A 75 -1.47 -22.60 -17.21
N THR A 76 -0.80 -21.79 -18.01
CA THR A 76 -1.27 -20.42 -18.32
C THR A 76 -2.64 -20.43 -19.00
N ALA A 77 -2.86 -21.37 -19.95
CA ALA A 77 -4.15 -21.50 -20.61
C ALA A 77 -5.29 -21.91 -19.65
N LEU A 78 -5.01 -22.79 -18.67
CA LEU A 78 -5.95 -23.14 -17.62
C LEU A 78 -6.26 -21.96 -16.68
N LEU A 79 -5.24 -21.22 -16.29
CA LEU A 79 -5.40 -20.04 -15.44
C LEU A 79 -6.22 -18.94 -16.15
N ARG A 80 -6.02 -18.70 -17.44
CA ARG A 80 -6.81 -17.74 -18.23
C ARG A 80 -8.30 -18.06 -18.31
N GLN A 81 -8.69 -19.32 -18.11
CA GLN A 81 -10.09 -19.76 -18.08
C GLN A 81 -10.70 -19.66 -16.68
N ASN A 82 -9.91 -19.38 -15.67
CA ASN A 82 -10.39 -19.32 -14.29
C ASN A 82 -11.06 -17.97 -13.99
N LYS A 83 -12.34 -18.01 -13.60
CA LYS A 83 -13.15 -16.84 -13.23
C LYS A 83 -12.60 -16.04 -12.02
N ASP A 84 -11.79 -16.68 -11.19
CA ASP A 84 -11.18 -16.07 -10.01
C ASP A 84 -9.94 -15.24 -10.37
N ILE A 85 -9.58 -15.20 -11.66
CA ILE A 85 -8.46 -14.42 -12.22
C ILE A 85 -9.02 -13.32 -13.11
N SER A 86 -8.55 -12.11 -12.91
CA SER A 86 -8.95 -10.94 -13.69
C SER A 86 -8.13 -10.82 -14.98
N TRP A 87 -6.81 -10.95 -14.87
CA TRP A 87 -5.89 -10.99 -16.00
C TRP A 87 -4.59 -11.71 -15.64
N ILE A 88 -3.88 -12.17 -16.67
CA ILE A 88 -2.58 -12.81 -16.58
C ILE A 88 -1.69 -12.25 -17.67
N GLY A 89 -0.50 -11.77 -17.29
CA GLY A 89 0.56 -11.38 -18.18
C GLY A 89 1.78 -12.25 -18.00
N GLU A 90 2.38 -12.71 -19.09
CA GLU A 90 3.59 -13.53 -19.07
C GLU A 90 4.83 -12.66 -19.16
N TYR A 91 5.82 -12.95 -18.33
CA TYR A 91 7.14 -12.31 -18.35
C TYR A 91 8.24 -13.32 -18.12
N SER A 92 9.39 -13.13 -18.77
CA SER A 92 10.59 -13.91 -18.54
C SER A 92 11.83 -13.03 -18.70
N ALA A 93 12.66 -12.96 -17.67
CA ALA A 93 14.01 -12.42 -17.79
C ALA A 93 14.93 -13.50 -18.38
N ILE A 94 15.53 -13.21 -19.53
CA ILE A 94 16.35 -14.16 -20.27
C ILE A 94 17.80 -14.10 -19.79
N GLY A 95 18.31 -12.90 -19.60
CA GLY A 95 19.67 -12.65 -19.17
C GLY A 95 20.02 -11.18 -19.20
N PHE A 96 21.25 -10.87 -18.87
CA PHE A 96 21.76 -9.51 -18.93
C PHE A 96 23.23 -9.49 -19.36
N PHE A 97 23.68 -8.39 -19.92
CA PHE A 97 25.06 -8.10 -20.24
C PHE A 97 25.37 -6.61 -20.04
N TYR A 98 26.63 -6.22 -20.16
CA TYR A 98 27.06 -4.85 -19.91
C TYR A 98 27.54 -4.17 -21.20
N VAL A 99 27.12 -2.92 -21.41
CA VAL A 99 27.60 -2.03 -22.45
C VAL A 99 27.87 -0.67 -21.81
N ASP A 100 29.11 -0.19 -21.90
CA ASP A 100 29.52 1.12 -21.37
C ASP A 100 29.02 1.40 -19.93
N ASP A 101 29.28 0.48 -19.01
CA ASP A 101 28.83 0.53 -17.60
C ASP A 101 27.30 0.49 -17.38
N LYS A 102 26.53 0.25 -18.43
CA LYS A 102 25.09 0.06 -18.34
C LYS A 102 24.73 -1.42 -18.42
N THR A 103 23.76 -1.83 -17.61
CA THR A 103 23.21 -3.19 -17.68
C THR A 103 22.14 -3.24 -18.77
N ILE A 104 22.28 -4.16 -19.70
CA ILE A 104 21.25 -4.43 -20.73
C ILE A 104 20.58 -5.74 -20.33
N THR A 105 19.32 -5.70 -20.01
CA THR A 105 18.51 -6.88 -19.69
C THR A 105 17.69 -7.29 -20.90
N VAL A 106 17.80 -8.56 -21.29
CA VAL A 106 16.96 -9.15 -22.33
C VAL A 106 15.80 -9.87 -21.67
N ALA A 107 14.60 -9.56 -22.09
CA ALA A 107 13.38 -10.10 -21.47
C ALA A 107 12.31 -10.36 -22.53
N TYR A 108 11.36 -11.21 -22.18
CA TYR A 108 10.10 -11.43 -22.87
C TYR A 108 8.96 -10.89 -22.01
N GLY A 109 7.95 -10.33 -22.65
CA GLY A 109 6.66 -9.98 -22.04
C GLY A 109 5.57 -10.02 -23.09
N ASP A 110 4.39 -10.54 -22.70
CA ASP A 110 3.24 -10.54 -23.59
C ASP A 110 2.44 -9.22 -23.52
N GLU A 111 1.46 -9.07 -24.40
CA GLU A 111 0.62 -7.88 -24.47
C GLU A 111 -0.15 -7.62 -23.18
N ASP A 112 -0.64 -8.68 -22.52
CA ASP A 112 -1.35 -8.57 -21.24
C ASP A 112 -0.41 -8.06 -20.14
N TYR A 113 0.85 -8.50 -20.12
CA TYR A 113 1.84 -7.99 -19.17
C TYR A 113 2.05 -6.48 -19.36
N PHE A 114 2.37 -6.02 -20.56
CA PHE A 114 2.63 -4.59 -20.82
C PHE A 114 1.40 -3.69 -20.67
N SER A 115 0.20 -4.20 -20.94
CA SER A 115 -1.03 -3.41 -20.79
C SER A 115 -1.32 -3.04 -19.34
N HIS A 116 -0.71 -3.75 -18.38
CA HIS A 116 -0.90 -3.55 -16.93
C HIS A 116 0.35 -3.01 -16.22
N GLN A 117 1.41 -2.66 -16.96
CA GLN A 117 2.56 -1.94 -16.43
C GLN A 117 2.30 -0.42 -16.39
N GLU A 118 3.21 0.31 -15.75
CA GLU A 118 3.18 1.79 -15.74
C GLU A 118 3.62 2.34 -17.10
N GLU A 119 4.66 1.74 -17.64
CA GLU A 119 5.18 2.05 -18.98
C GLU A 119 4.24 1.48 -20.03
N LYS A 120 3.76 2.33 -20.91
CA LYS A 120 2.85 1.96 -21.99
C LYS A 120 3.59 1.91 -23.32
N THR A 121 3.07 1.13 -24.23
CA THR A 121 3.55 1.16 -25.62
C THR A 121 3.21 2.50 -26.25
N LEU A 122 4.24 3.31 -26.58
CA LEU A 122 4.10 4.58 -27.27
C LEU A 122 3.77 4.40 -28.74
N GLN A 123 4.45 3.43 -29.37
CA GLN A 123 4.33 3.16 -30.79
C GLN A 123 4.44 1.64 -31.04
N GLY A 124 3.72 1.16 -32.04
CA GLY A 124 3.81 -0.23 -32.47
C GLY A 124 3.15 -1.24 -31.54
N SER A 125 3.72 -2.43 -31.42
CA SER A 125 3.21 -3.56 -30.67
C SER A 125 4.33 -4.36 -30.02
N VAL A 126 3.98 -5.27 -29.11
CA VAL A 126 4.92 -6.25 -28.56
C VAL A 126 5.47 -7.17 -29.67
N PRO A 127 6.73 -7.64 -29.55
CA PRO A 127 7.34 -8.54 -30.53
C PRO A 127 6.57 -9.86 -30.63
N GLN A 128 6.20 -10.23 -31.87
CA GLN A 128 5.51 -11.48 -32.15
C GLN A 128 6.39 -12.47 -32.93
N LYS A 129 7.36 -11.97 -33.68
CA LYS A 129 8.23 -12.79 -34.53
C LYS A 129 9.65 -12.79 -33.95
N GLU A 130 10.40 -13.82 -34.31
CA GLU A 130 11.77 -14.04 -33.85
C GLU A 130 12.73 -12.87 -34.15
N ASN A 131 12.52 -12.19 -35.29
CA ASN A 131 13.32 -11.03 -35.68
C ASN A 131 12.75 -9.68 -35.24
N GLU A 132 11.77 -9.67 -34.32
CA GLU A 132 11.16 -8.45 -33.78
C GLU A 132 11.65 -8.19 -32.34
N ILE A 133 11.92 -6.92 -32.08
CA ILE A 133 12.26 -6.45 -30.73
C ILE A 133 11.44 -5.21 -30.38
N MET A 134 11.25 -4.97 -29.07
CA MET A 134 10.69 -3.74 -28.56
C MET A 134 11.68 -3.11 -27.56
N LEU A 135 11.86 -1.79 -27.66
CA LEU A 135 12.81 -1.04 -26.87
C LEU A 135 12.10 0.07 -26.07
N PRO A 136 12.55 0.36 -24.84
CA PRO A 136 12.12 1.56 -24.15
C PRO A 136 12.77 2.81 -24.78
N GLN A 137 12.08 3.94 -24.68
CA GLN A 137 12.53 5.21 -25.27
C GLN A 137 13.91 5.63 -24.71
N ASN A 138 14.15 5.44 -23.40
CA ASN A 138 15.43 5.75 -22.78
C ASN A 138 16.62 4.97 -23.37
N TYR A 139 16.41 3.74 -23.83
CA TYR A 139 17.45 2.98 -24.51
C TYR A 139 17.67 3.47 -25.95
N ILE A 140 16.61 3.86 -26.66
CA ILE A 140 16.71 4.50 -27.96
C ILE A 140 17.51 5.80 -27.87
N ASP A 141 17.26 6.61 -26.85
CA ASP A 141 17.98 7.85 -26.58
C ASP A 141 19.47 7.59 -26.26
N PHE A 142 19.77 6.53 -25.50
CA PHE A 142 21.13 6.08 -25.24
C PHE A 142 21.87 5.66 -26.52
N LEU A 143 21.20 5.03 -27.47
CA LEU A 143 21.77 4.66 -28.76
C LEU A 143 22.10 5.88 -29.65
N GLY A 144 21.60 7.08 -29.29
CA GLY A 144 21.90 8.34 -29.95
C GLY A 144 21.31 8.49 -31.38
N LYS A 145 20.29 7.68 -31.72
CA LYS A 145 19.58 7.70 -33.00
C LYS A 145 18.08 7.73 -32.78
N ALA A 146 17.38 8.48 -33.63
CA ALA A 146 15.91 8.49 -33.60
C ALA A 146 15.40 7.29 -34.41
N TYR A 147 14.83 6.31 -33.71
CA TYR A 147 14.17 5.16 -34.32
C TYR A 147 12.65 5.26 -34.19
N LYS A 148 11.93 4.62 -35.10
CA LYS A 148 10.46 4.50 -35.08
C LYS A 148 10.08 3.02 -35.19
N ALA A 149 8.88 2.70 -34.72
CA ALA A 149 8.34 1.36 -34.95
C ALA A 149 8.29 1.05 -36.45
N GLY A 150 8.80 -0.13 -36.82
CA GLY A 150 9.01 -0.58 -38.20
C GLY A 150 10.44 -0.42 -38.74
N ASP A 151 11.31 0.34 -38.07
CA ASP A 151 12.70 0.49 -38.49
C ASP A 151 13.50 -0.79 -38.20
N VAL A 152 14.54 -1.01 -39.04
CA VAL A 152 15.51 -2.09 -38.80
C VAL A 152 16.67 -1.55 -38.00
N ILE A 153 17.01 -2.24 -36.93
CA ILE A 153 18.08 -1.90 -36.02
C ILE A 153 19.07 -3.06 -35.87
N SER A 154 20.37 -2.74 -35.91
CA SER A 154 21.43 -3.73 -35.66
C SER A 154 21.87 -3.69 -34.21
N LEU A 155 21.53 -4.71 -33.45
CA LEU A 155 21.82 -4.83 -32.01
C LEU A 155 22.43 -6.19 -31.68
N ASP A 156 23.28 -6.20 -30.63
CA ASP A 156 23.67 -7.41 -29.94
C ASP A 156 22.66 -7.69 -28.81
N VAL A 157 21.91 -8.76 -28.96
CA VAL A 157 20.90 -9.21 -27.97
C VAL A 157 21.47 -10.31 -27.06
N THR A 158 22.64 -10.82 -27.41
CA THR A 158 23.28 -11.97 -26.72
C THR A 158 24.39 -11.57 -25.77
N GLY A 159 24.89 -10.35 -25.87
CA GLY A 159 26.08 -9.89 -25.14
C GLY A 159 27.40 -10.50 -25.61
N THR A 160 27.41 -11.14 -26.80
CA THR A 160 28.61 -11.78 -27.37
C THR A 160 29.42 -10.83 -28.27
N GLY A 161 28.96 -9.61 -28.47
CA GLY A 161 29.52 -8.63 -29.41
C GLY A 161 29.03 -8.83 -30.84
N GLN A 162 28.26 -9.87 -31.15
CA GLN A 162 27.69 -10.14 -32.45
C GLN A 162 26.36 -9.41 -32.62
N LYS A 163 26.29 -8.49 -33.57
CA LYS A 163 25.08 -7.76 -33.90
C LYS A 163 24.27 -8.50 -34.97
N ALA A 164 22.98 -8.59 -34.78
CA ALA A 164 22.01 -9.05 -35.75
C ALA A 164 21.00 -7.94 -36.09
N GLU A 165 20.31 -8.08 -37.18
CA GLU A 165 19.28 -7.14 -37.61
C GLU A 165 17.92 -7.55 -37.06
N TYR A 166 17.27 -6.62 -36.38
CA TYR A 166 15.93 -6.78 -35.83
C TYR A 166 15.01 -5.68 -36.32
N THR A 167 13.74 -5.99 -36.47
CA THR A 167 12.70 -5.00 -36.70
C THR A 167 12.22 -4.46 -35.36
N LEU A 168 12.23 -3.16 -35.15
CA LEU A 168 11.70 -2.51 -33.99
C LEU A 168 10.17 -2.54 -34.02
N SER A 169 9.54 -3.53 -33.41
CA SER A 169 8.09 -3.73 -33.44
C SER A 169 7.35 -2.70 -32.58
N GLY A 170 7.97 -2.21 -31.51
CA GLY A 170 7.36 -1.25 -30.61
C GLY A 170 8.36 -0.45 -29.79
N ILE A 171 7.86 0.65 -29.24
CA ILE A 171 8.61 1.54 -28.34
C ILE A 171 7.78 1.73 -27.06
N LEU A 172 8.40 1.50 -25.90
CA LEU A 172 7.79 1.74 -24.59
C LEU A 172 8.04 3.17 -24.12
N ASP A 173 7.07 3.73 -23.40
CA ASP A 173 7.16 5.04 -22.74
C ASP A 173 7.94 4.92 -21.42
N ASP A 174 9.22 4.64 -21.51
CA ASP A 174 10.15 4.73 -20.39
C ASP A 174 11.24 5.74 -20.76
N THR A 175 11.07 6.96 -20.22
CA THR A 175 11.99 8.09 -20.45
C THR A 175 12.89 8.36 -19.25
N LYS A 176 12.78 7.57 -18.18
CA LYS A 176 13.59 7.77 -16.97
C LYS A 176 15.03 7.38 -17.23
N GLU A 177 15.97 8.23 -16.82
CA GLU A 177 17.38 7.84 -16.79
C GLU A 177 17.56 6.65 -15.85
N SER A 178 18.20 5.59 -16.37
CA SER A 178 18.43 4.35 -15.64
C SER A 178 19.88 3.91 -15.76
N ASN A 179 20.33 3.13 -14.79
CA ASN A 179 21.62 2.42 -14.88
C ASN A 179 21.51 1.13 -15.68
N GLY A 180 20.31 0.78 -16.15
CA GLY A 180 20.06 -0.39 -16.97
C GLY A 180 18.94 -0.13 -17.96
N TYR A 181 18.98 -0.86 -19.06
CA TYR A 181 18.00 -0.80 -20.13
C TYR A 181 17.46 -2.20 -20.42
N PHE A 182 16.33 -2.26 -21.11
CA PHE A 182 15.71 -3.51 -21.51
C PHE A 182 15.69 -3.63 -23.03
N ILE A 183 15.84 -4.88 -23.49
CA ILE A 183 15.51 -5.30 -24.86
C ILE A 183 14.42 -6.36 -24.71
N TYR A 184 13.23 -6.07 -25.16
CA TYR A 184 12.16 -7.05 -25.15
C TYR A 184 12.12 -7.78 -26.49
N VAL A 185 12.04 -9.11 -26.39
CA VAL A 185 12.07 -10.01 -27.55
C VAL A 185 10.78 -10.85 -27.60
N SER A 186 10.53 -11.50 -28.73
CA SER A 186 9.42 -12.44 -28.86
C SER A 186 9.61 -13.67 -27.97
N LYS A 187 8.52 -14.37 -27.65
CA LYS A 187 8.57 -15.63 -26.87
C LYS A 187 9.45 -16.69 -27.53
N GLU A 188 9.44 -16.73 -28.85
CA GLU A 188 10.21 -17.67 -29.66
C GLU A 188 11.72 -17.41 -29.56
N LEU A 189 12.14 -16.16 -29.79
CA LEU A 189 13.53 -15.75 -29.60
C LEU A 189 13.98 -15.91 -28.13
N ALA A 190 13.11 -15.61 -27.18
CA ALA A 190 13.40 -15.81 -25.77
C ALA A 190 13.70 -17.26 -25.41
N ARG A 191 12.93 -18.22 -25.96
CA ARG A 191 13.18 -19.65 -25.80
C ARG A 191 14.50 -20.09 -26.42
N ASP A 192 14.82 -19.60 -27.60
CA ASP A 192 16.07 -19.94 -28.30
C ASP A 192 17.30 -19.40 -27.55
N LEU A 193 17.20 -18.19 -26.99
CA LEU A 193 18.29 -17.60 -26.22
C LEU A 193 18.50 -18.29 -24.87
N ALA A 194 17.44 -18.54 -24.13
CA ALA A 194 17.51 -19.12 -22.79
C ALA A 194 17.58 -20.65 -22.78
N LYS A 195 17.17 -21.32 -23.84
CA LYS A 195 17.14 -22.79 -23.96
C LYS A 195 16.49 -23.45 -22.73
N ASP A 196 17.23 -24.34 -22.06
CA ASP A 196 16.75 -25.08 -20.90
C ASP A 196 16.49 -24.20 -19.67
N SER A 197 17.00 -22.96 -19.65
CA SER A 197 16.77 -22.01 -18.56
C SER A 197 15.55 -21.10 -18.80
N PHE A 198 14.82 -21.28 -19.90
CA PHE A 198 13.64 -20.47 -20.18
C PHE A 198 12.52 -20.77 -19.17
N GLN A 199 12.19 -19.79 -18.35
CA GLN A 199 11.13 -19.88 -17.36
C GLN A 199 10.22 -18.66 -17.44
N VAL A 200 8.94 -18.90 -17.57
CA VAL A 200 7.92 -17.85 -17.59
C VAL A 200 7.34 -17.64 -16.21
N THR A 201 7.24 -16.39 -15.79
CA THR A 201 6.47 -15.97 -14.63
C THR A 201 5.13 -15.42 -15.11
N ALA A 202 4.03 -16.00 -14.63
CA ALA A 202 2.70 -15.46 -14.87
C ALA A 202 2.36 -14.42 -13.80
N TYR A 203 2.46 -13.16 -14.16
CA TYR A 203 1.97 -12.06 -13.33
C TYR A 203 0.46 -12.02 -13.39
N THR A 204 -0.17 -12.18 -12.23
CA THR A 204 -1.61 -12.46 -12.17
C THR A 204 -2.32 -11.47 -11.26
N ARG A 205 -3.41 -10.93 -11.75
CA ARG A 205 -4.39 -10.20 -10.96
C ARG A 205 -5.55 -11.13 -10.62
N LEU A 206 -5.75 -11.36 -9.33
CA LEU A 206 -6.87 -12.13 -8.80
C LEU A 206 -8.14 -11.26 -8.76
N ASN A 207 -9.28 -11.89 -8.92
CA ASN A 207 -10.57 -11.20 -8.84
C ASN A 207 -11.00 -11.04 -7.37
N THR A 208 -10.20 -10.30 -6.61
CA THR A 208 -10.42 -10.04 -5.19
C THR A 208 -9.98 -8.64 -4.80
N ASP A 209 -10.70 -8.03 -3.85
CA ASP A 209 -10.35 -6.76 -3.21
C ASP A 209 -9.54 -6.95 -1.92
N ALA A 210 -9.03 -8.15 -1.67
CA ALA A 210 -8.16 -8.43 -0.52
C ALA A 210 -6.91 -7.56 -0.57
N ILE A 211 -6.51 -7.03 0.59
CA ILE A 211 -5.33 -6.16 0.76
C ILE A 211 -4.24 -6.79 1.64
N SER A 212 -4.57 -7.83 2.39
CA SER A 212 -3.59 -8.54 3.21
C SER A 212 -2.91 -9.66 2.42
N SER A 213 -1.61 -9.85 2.64
CA SER A 213 -0.82 -10.91 2.02
C SER A 213 -1.45 -12.29 2.22
N THR A 214 -1.88 -12.59 3.44
CA THR A 214 -2.50 -13.88 3.78
C THR A 214 -3.77 -14.13 2.99
N ALA A 215 -4.67 -13.14 2.91
CA ALA A 215 -5.92 -13.28 2.17
C ALA A 215 -5.69 -13.41 0.65
N ILE A 216 -4.67 -12.72 0.11
CA ILE A 216 -4.29 -12.83 -1.30
C ILE A 216 -3.74 -14.23 -1.59
N LEU A 217 -2.85 -14.77 -0.73
CA LEU A 217 -2.30 -16.13 -0.89
C LEU A 217 -3.38 -17.20 -0.74
N ASP A 218 -4.29 -17.07 0.23
CA ASP A 218 -5.43 -18.00 0.39
C ASP A 218 -6.34 -18.00 -0.84
N PHE A 219 -6.52 -16.87 -1.47
CA PHE A 219 -7.31 -16.76 -2.71
C PHE A 219 -6.53 -17.35 -3.90
N ALA A 220 -5.23 -17.11 -3.96
CA ALA A 220 -4.35 -17.68 -4.98
C ALA A 220 -4.32 -19.21 -4.92
N SER A 221 -4.18 -19.80 -3.73
CA SER A 221 -4.24 -21.25 -3.52
C SER A 221 -5.50 -21.89 -4.12
N LYS A 222 -6.64 -21.20 -3.98
CA LYS A 222 -7.91 -21.65 -4.59
C LYS A 222 -7.89 -21.50 -6.12
N ALA A 223 -7.34 -20.40 -6.61
CA ALA A 223 -7.29 -20.14 -8.04
C ALA A 223 -6.39 -21.09 -8.82
N ILE A 224 -5.33 -21.63 -8.19
CA ILE A 224 -4.41 -22.60 -8.81
C ILE A 224 -4.87 -24.06 -8.69
N GLN A 225 -5.96 -24.35 -7.95
CA GLN A 225 -6.45 -25.71 -7.83
C GLN A 225 -6.73 -26.31 -9.21
N ASN A 226 -6.32 -27.58 -9.38
CA ASN A 226 -6.47 -28.35 -10.62
C ASN A 226 -5.65 -27.86 -11.83
N THR A 227 -4.71 -26.95 -11.63
CA THR A 227 -3.81 -26.50 -12.71
C THR A 227 -2.45 -27.22 -12.73
N GLY A 228 -2.18 -28.06 -11.73
CA GLY A 228 -0.87 -28.68 -11.55
C GLY A 228 0.23 -27.72 -11.04
N ILE A 229 -0.14 -26.51 -10.66
CA ILE A 229 0.75 -25.52 -10.02
C ILE A 229 0.78 -25.81 -8.51
N VAL A 230 1.97 -25.76 -7.92
CA VAL A 230 2.16 -25.93 -6.47
C VAL A 230 2.28 -24.57 -5.79
N GLU A 231 1.92 -24.50 -4.51
CA GLU A 231 1.89 -23.23 -3.76
C GLU A 231 3.26 -22.55 -3.68
N GLU A 232 4.35 -23.31 -3.70
CA GLU A 232 5.73 -22.82 -3.68
C GLU A 232 6.11 -22.01 -4.93
N GLN A 233 5.38 -22.17 -6.03
CA GLN A 233 5.55 -21.38 -7.25
C GLN A 233 4.87 -20.03 -7.15
N VAL A 234 3.95 -19.84 -6.18
CA VAL A 234 3.19 -18.60 -6.02
C VAL A 234 3.93 -17.63 -5.09
N MET A 235 4.22 -16.47 -5.59
CA MET A 235 4.84 -15.40 -4.83
C MET A 235 3.99 -14.13 -4.88
N LEU A 236 4.02 -13.36 -3.80
CA LEU A 236 3.47 -12.01 -3.83
C LEU A 236 4.36 -11.14 -4.70
N THR A 237 3.77 -10.25 -5.51
CA THR A 237 4.55 -9.23 -6.20
C THR A 237 5.24 -8.33 -5.17
N GLU A 238 6.41 -7.77 -5.52
CA GLU A 238 7.18 -6.89 -4.64
C GLU A 238 6.30 -5.74 -4.12
N TYR A 239 5.49 -5.16 -4.99
CA TYR A 239 4.56 -4.11 -4.62
C TYR A 239 3.58 -4.54 -3.51
N ILE A 240 2.98 -5.73 -3.63
CA ILE A 240 2.08 -6.27 -2.59
C ILE A 240 2.85 -6.61 -1.31
N ALA A 241 4.01 -7.24 -1.43
CA ALA A 241 4.83 -7.60 -0.29
C ALA A 241 5.25 -6.37 0.52
N VAL A 242 5.73 -5.32 -0.15
CA VAL A 242 6.13 -4.06 0.49
C VAL A 242 4.91 -3.35 1.09
N MET A 243 3.82 -3.19 0.34
CA MET A 243 2.67 -2.42 0.80
C MET A 243 1.88 -3.15 1.89
N SER A 244 1.70 -4.47 1.79
CA SER A 244 1.11 -5.24 2.89
C SER A 244 2.02 -5.23 4.12
N GLY A 245 3.33 -5.23 3.94
CA GLY A 245 4.33 -5.03 4.99
C GLY A 245 4.25 -3.64 5.61
N VAL A 246 4.13 -2.58 4.84
CA VAL A 246 3.95 -1.21 5.35
C VAL A 246 2.63 -1.04 6.09
N ILE A 247 1.54 -1.63 5.58
CA ILE A 247 0.23 -1.58 6.22
C ILE A 247 0.17 -2.45 7.48
N THR A 248 0.93 -3.56 7.51
CA THR A 248 0.89 -4.53 8.62
C THR A 248 2.11 -4.50 9.53
N SER A 249 3.29 -4.10 9.07
CA SER A 249 4.56 -4.22 9.80
C SER A 249 5.21 -2.90 10.22
N GLY A 250 4.68 -1.77 9.80
CA GLY A 250 5.06 -0.48 10.41
C GLY A 250 4.71 -0.42 11.90
N ILE A 251 3.59 -1.03 12.29
CA ILE A 251 3.18 -1.32 13.66
C ILE A 251 2.38 -2.63 13.57
N PRO A 252 2.80 -3.75 14.16
CA PRO A 252 2.07 -5.01 14.12
C PRO A 252 0.77 -4.98 14.96
N ILE A 253 0.15 -3.83 15.04
CA ILE A 253 -1.08 -3.60 15.76
C ILE A 253 -2.17 -3.34 14.72
N PRO A 254 -3.23 -4.17 14.67
CA PRO A 254 -4.37 -3.90 13.80
C PRO A 254 -4.89 -2.48 14.00
N VAL A 255 -5.19 -1.78 12.92
CA VAL A 255 -5.67 -0.39 12.98
C VAL A 255 -6.84 -0.19 13.96
N PRO A 256 -7.84 -1.10 14.05
CA PRO A 256 -8.89 -0.99 15.06
C PRO A 256 -8.35 -1.01 16.50
N LEU A 257 -7.30 -1.80 16.75
CA LEU A 257 -6.67 -1.86 18.09
C LEU A 257 -5.89 -0.58 18.38
N LEU A 258 -5.18 -0.01 17.40
CA LEU A 258 -4.51 1.28 17.54
C LEU A 258 -5.51 2.41 17.82
N ALA A 259 -6.63 2.44 17.11
CA ALA A 259 -7.70 3.39 17.33
C ALA A 259 -8.31 3.23 18.75
N ALA A 260 -8.53 1.99 19.22
CA ALA A 260 -9.01 1.71 20.56
C ALA A 260 -8.02 2.16 21.63
N LEU A 261 -6.72 1.88 21.48
CA LEU A 261 -5.68 2.33 22.40
C LEU A 261 -5.61 3.86 22.46
N THR A 262 -5.70 4.53 21.31
CA THR A 262 -5.72 5.99 21.25
C THR A 262 -6.97 6.57 21.93
N ALA A 263 -8.12 5.95 21.74
CA ALA A 263 -9.35 6.35 22.42
C ALA A 263 -9.25 6.18 23.95
N ILE A 264 -8.64 5.09 24.43
CA ILE A 264 -8.39 4.85 25.86
C ILE A 264 -7.44 5.91 26.43
N LEU A 265 -6.35 6.23 25.71
CA LEU A 265 -5.42 7.29 26.09
C LEU A 265 -6.12 8.65 26.17
N ALA A 266 -6.92 9.00 25.18
CA ALA A 266 -7.71 10.22 25.16
C ALA A 266 -8.69 10.29 26.34
N ALA A 267 -9.40 9.20 26.63
CA ALA A 267 -10.31 9.09 27.77
C ALA A 267 -9.57 9.26 29.09
N THR A 268 -8.37 8.68 29.23
CA THR A 268 -7.54 8.79 30.42
C THR A 268 -7.09 10.23 30.68
N ILE A 269 -6.69 10.95 29.62
CA ILE A 269 -6.31 12.37 29.71
C ILE A 269 -7.51 13.22 30.16
N VAL A 270 -8.67 13.01 29.51
CA VAL A 270 -9.90 13.72 29.87
C VAL A 270 -10.30 13.43 31.30
N TYR A 271 -10.27 12.16 31.72
CA TYR A 271 -10.54 11.75 33.09
C TYR A 271 -9.58 12.43 34.10
N GLY A 272 -8.28 12.44 33.82
CA GLY A 272 -7.26 13.07 34.66
C GLY A 272 -7.51 14.57 34.88
N VAL A 273 -7.91 15.29 33.82
CA VAL A 273 -8.27 16.71 33.91
C VAL A 273 -9.51 16.91 34.79
N PHE A 274 -10.54 16.09 34.61
CA PHE A 274 -11.75 16.14 35.45
C PHE A 274 -11.45 15.82 36.92
N TYR A 275 -10.69 14.75 37.15
CA TYR A 275 -10.31 14.31 38.51
C TYR A 275 -9.55 15.41 39.25
N THR A 276 -8.53 15.99 38.62
CA THR A 276 -7.75 17.09 39.22
C THR A 276 -8.64 18.30 39.57
N LYS A 277 -9.63 18.58 38.72
CA LYS A 277 -10.58 19.67 38.99
C LYS A 277 -11.52 19.38 40.14
N ILE A 278 -12.02 18.15 40.24
CA ILE A 278 -12.88 17.72 41.35
C ILE A 278 -12.09 17.79 42.67
N VAL A 279 -10.87 17.25 42.69
CA VAL A 279 -10.02 17.27 43.92
C VAL A 279 -9.73 18.70 44.37
N LYS A 280 -9.37 19.62 43.46
CA LYS A 280 -9.18 21.04 43.80
C LYS A 280 -10.44 21.69 44.36
N ASN A 281 -11.60 21.38 43.79
CA ASN A 281 -12.86 21.93 44.30
C ASN A 281 -13.21 21.38 45.68
N VAL A 282 -13.00 20.07 45.90
CA VAL A 282 -13.24 19.46 47.24
C VAL A 282 -12.32 20.06 48.29
N GLN A 283 -11.02 20.24 47.99
CA GLN A 283 -10.06 20.89 48.90
C GLN A 283 -10.45 22.34 49.23
N MET A 284 -10.91 23.10 48.23
CA MET A 284 -11.35 24.48 48.40
C MET A 284 -12.63 24.55 49.29
N PHE A 285 -13.56 23.59 49.15
CA PHE A 285 -14.74 23.51 50.01
C PHE A 285 -14.40 23.04 51.43
N GLY A 286 -13.43 22.12 51.59
CA GLY A 286 -12.93 21.71 52.90
C GLY A 286 -12.30 22.88 53.67
N ALA A 287 -11.40 23.62 53.04
CA ALA A 287 -10.74 24.78 53.62
C ALA A 287 -11.73 25.93 53.98
N THR A 288 -12.81 26.09 53.19
CA THR A 288 -13.86 27.06 53.53
C THR A 288 -14.73 26.57 54.69
N ALA A 289 -14.98 25.28 54.83
CA ALA A 289 -15.73 24.74 55.99
C ALA A 289 -14.96 24.90 57.31
N ASP A 290 -13.64 24.65 57.31
CA ASP A 290 -12.79 24.86 58.50
C ASP A 290 -12.72 26.32 58.90
N SER A 291 -12.66 27.26 57.96
CA SER A 291 -12.68 28.71 58.26
C SER A 291 -14.01 29.22 58.84
N TRP A 292 -15.11 28.49 58.67
CA TRP A 292 -16.41 28.79 59.30
C TRP A 292 -16.53 28.22 60.69
N HIS A 293 -15.78 27.16 61.01
CA HIS A 293 -15.75 26.60 62.37
C HIS A 293 -14.93 27.49 63.29
N ASP A 294 -13.80 28.04 62.85
CA ASP A 294 -12.95 28.93 63.66
C ASP A 294 -13.63 30.28 64.01
N LYS A 295 -14.55 30.75 63.16
CA LYS A 295 -15.30 31.99 63.39
C LYS A 295 -16.47 31.86 64.35
N LYS A 296 -16.79 30.67 64.82
CA LYS A 296 -17.87 30.42 65.81
C LYS A 296 -17.36 30.21 67.27
N THR A 297 -16.05 30.26 67.50
CA THR A 297 -15.37 30.03 68.79
C THR A 297 -14.77 31.31 69.37
N ASP A 298 -14.94 32.46 68.69
CA ASP A 298 -14.72 33.81 69.27
C ASP A 298 -16.08 34.50 69.46
#